data_cb0470eef7b22258afa29ee21ed4c395
#
_entry.id   cb0470eef7b22258afa29ee21ed4c395
#
_cell.length_a   1.000
_cell.length_b   1.000
_cell.length_c   1.000
_cell.angle_alpha   90.00
_cell.angle_beta   90.00
_cell.angle_gamma   90.00
#
_symmetry.space_group_name_H-M   'P 1'
#
loop_
_entity.id
_entity.type
_entity.pdbx_description
1 polymer ?
#
loop_
_entity_poly.entity_id
_entity_poly.type
_entity_poly.pdbx_seq_one_letter_code
_entity_poly.pdbx_strand_id
1 'polypeptide(L)'
;MSMDNENTALYKETRFDKIFKPQVITLENGHTVRRPRSRTPLIVICLALAIVWALKMTGFDLAVIVSRFSKMLDLLKKIFHPNWEFFPKVVSPLLDTIKMSILGTVIGCAIAMPVAILASSNINRNAVIVSIFRFILALIRTLPTLVIALVCALIFSLGTFSGTVAIAIFTFGVVSKMLYESIETIDMGPFEAMEAVGRLIIDSYQ
;
A
#
# COMPACT_ATOMS: atom_id res chain seq x y z
N MET A 1 26.58 -30.22 47.93
CA MET A 1 26.66 -30.99 46.68
C MET A 1 25.25 -31.31 46.19
N SER A 2 24.36 -30.28 46.03
CA SER A 2 22.97 -30.51 45.62
C SER A 2 22.29 -29.28 45.00
N MET A 3 23.00 -28.17 44.66
CA MET A 3 22.40 -26.99 44.04
C MET A 3 22.71 -26.81 42.53
N ASP A 4 23.56 -27.63 41.95
CA ASP A 4 23.95 -27.55 40.56
C ASP A 4 22.93 -28.15 39.56
N ASN A 5 21.97 -28.93 40.08
CA ASN A 5 21.03 -29.66 39.21
C ASN A 5 19.73 -28.90 38.89
N GLU A 6 19.38 -27.88 39.64
CA GLU A 6 18.08 -27.21 39.49
C GLU A 6 18.08 -26.17 38.37
N ASN A 7 19.22 -25.50 38.12
CA ASN A 7 19.34 -24.50 37.06
C ASN A 7 19.59 -25.08 35.65
N THR A 8 19.94 -26.38 35.59
CA THR A 8 20.12 -27.08 34.30
C THR A 8 18.79 -27.57 33.72
N ALA A 9 17.73 -27.65 34.54
CA ALA A 9 16.42 -28.17 34.13
C ALA A 9 15.56 -27.21 33.32
N LEU A 10 15.89 -25.91 33.27
CA LEU A 10 15.09 -24.88 32.54
C LEU A 10 15.50 -24.69 31.08
N TYR A 11 16.62 -25.26 30.64
CA TYR A 11 17.05 -25.15 29.26
C TYR A 11 16.67 -26.39 28.44
N LYS A 12 15.61 -26.30 27.68
CA LYS A 12 15.19 -27.32 26.72
C LYS A 12 16.13 -27.32 25.51
N GLU A 13 17.04 -28.30 25.44
CA GLU A 13 17.98 -28.45 24.33
C GLU A 13 17.22 -28.59 23.00
N THR A 14 17.45 -27.66 22.10
CA THR A 14 16.89 -27.68 20.76
C THR A 14 17.84 -28.50 19.86
N ARG A 15 17.33 -29.12 18.78
CA ARG A 15 18.16 -29.86 17.80
C ARG A 15 19.33 -29.03 17.26
N PHE A 16 19.20 -27.70 17.28
CA PHE A 16 20.22 -26.73 16.87
C PHE A 16 21.41 -26.67 17.86
N ASP A 17 21.16 -26.84 19.15
CA ASP A 17 22.20 -26.82 20.20
C ASP A 17 23.11 -28.05 20.16
N LYS A 18 22.66 -29.14 19.52
CA LYS A 18 23.47 -30.32 19.25
C LYS A 18 24.54 -30.11 18.20
N ILE A 19 24.28 -29.20 17.23
CA ILE A 19 25.18 -28.87 16.13
C ILE A 19 26.13 -27.74 16.53
N PHE A 20 25.60 -26.72 17.22
CA PHE A 20 26.35 -25.55 17.69
C PHE A 20 26.36 -25.50 19.20
N LYS A 21 27.44 -25.99 19.81
CA LYS A 21 27.59 -26.04 21.28
C LYS A 21 27.34 -24.64 21.89
N PRO A 22 26.46 -24.53 22.92
CA PRO A 22 26.17 -23.27 23.59
C PRO A 22 27.43 -22.73 24.30
N GLN A 23 27.59 -21.42 24.33
CA GLN A 23 28.67 -20.81 25.13
C GLN A 23 28.30 -20.85 26.63
N VAL A 24 29.20 -21.35 27.41
CA VAL A 24 29.08 -21.36 28.88
C VAL A 24 29.77 -20.11 29.41
N ILE A 25 29.00 -19.19 29.99
CA ILE A 25 29.50 -17.97 30.60
C ILE A 25 29.48 -18.20 32.14
N THR A 26 30.64 -18.11 32.77
CA THR A 26 30.74 -18.10 34.26
C THR A 26 30.55 -16.66 34.72
N LEU A 27 29.51 -16.45 35.54
CA LEU A 27 29.31 -15.19 36.25
C LEU A 27 30.30 -15.06 37.43
N GLU A 28 30.58 -13.84 37.86
CA GLU A 28 31.44 -13.49 38.98
C GLU A 28 31.03 -14.20 40.29
N ASN A 29 29.79 -14.62 40.40
CA ASN A 29 29.25 -15.38 41.55
C ASN A 29 29.43 -16.89 41.43
N GLY A 30 30.27 -17.41 40.52
CA GLY A 30 30.55 -18.84 40.35
C GLY A 30 29.43 -19.65 39.65
N HIS A 31 28.31 -19.02 39.28
CA HIS A 31 27.23 -19.70 38.56
C HIS A 31 27.51 -19.71 37.05
N THR A 32 27.33 -20.89 36.44
CA THR A 32 27.49 -21.05 34.98
C THR A 32 26.13 -20.95 34.29
N VAL A 33 26.00 -19.98 33.38
CA VAL A 33 24.78 -19.82 32.57
C VAL A 33 25.08 -20.22 31.12
N ARG A 34 24.28 -21.13 30.57
CA ARG A 34 24.36 -21.51 29.14
C ARG A 34 23.62 -20.49 28.29
N ARG A 35 24.34 -19.75 27.47
CA ARG A 35 23.75 -18.78 26.51
C ARG A 35 23.57 -19.47 25.16
N PRO A 36 22.33 -19.53 24.59
CA PRO A 36 22.13 -20.07 23.26
C PRO A 36 22.93 -19.26 22.24
N ARG A 37 23.61 -19.94 21.33
CA ARG A 37 24.39 -19.28 20.30
C ARG A 37 23.44 -18.54 19.34
N SER A 38 23.74 -17.32 19.03
CA SER A 38 22.93 -16.50 18.12
C SER A 38 22.75 -17.19 16.75
N ARG A 39 21.52 -17.27 16.27
CA ARG A 39 21.20 -17.80 14.92
C ARG A 39 21.52 -16.81 13.81
N THR A 40 21.98 -15.62 14.17
CA THR A 40 22.30 -14.53 13.24
C THR A 40 23.22 -14.96 12.09
N PRO A 41 24.35 -15.68 12.32
CA PRO A 41 25.25 -16.03 11.22
C PRO A 41 24.58 -16.97 10.19
N LEU A 42 23.73 -17.88 10.64
CA LEU A 42 23.03 -18.79 9.75
C LEU A 42 21.97 -18.03 8.89
N ILE A 43 21.25 -17.10 9.52
CA ILE A 43 20.28 -16.23 8.82
C ILE A 43 21.02 -15.38 7.79
N VAL A 44 22.17 -14.80 8.15
CA VAL A 44 22.98 -13.98 7.23
C VAL A 44 23.48 -14.83 6.03
N ILE A 45 23.94 -16.05 6.28
CA ILE A 45 24.39 -16.95 5.18
C ILE A 45 23.20 -17.32 4.26
N CYS A 46 22.05 -17.70 4.82
CA CYS A 46 20.86 -18.00 4.03
C CYS A 46 20.39 -16.79 3.22
N LEU A 47 20.42 -15.60 3.82
CA LEU A 47 20.07 -14.37 3.14
C LEU A 47 21.05 -14.03 2.02
N ALA A 48 22.36 -14.19 2.26
CA ALA A 48 23.38 -13.97 1.23
C ALA A 48 23.21 -14.93 0.06
N LEU A 49 22.97 -16.23 0.32
CA LEU A 49 22.70 -17.22 -0.72
C LEU A 49 21.43 -16.90 -1.50
N ALA A 50 20.36 -16.47 -0.82
CA ALA A 50 19.12 -16.04 -1.46
C ALA A 50 19.34 -14.83 -2.36
N ILE A 51 20.13 -13.84 -1.91
CA ILE A 51 20.49 -12.67 -2.72
C ILE A 51 21.30 -13.08 -3.95
N VAL A 52 22.34 -13.92 -3.80
CA VAL A 52 23.13 -14.38 -4.93
C VAL A 52 22.28 -15.16 -5.93
N TRP A 53 21.39 -16.01 -5.43
CA TRP A 53 20.46 -16.75 -6.28
C TRP A 53 19.49 -15.81 -7.02
N ALA A 54 18.91 -14.82 -6.34
CA ALA A 54 18.05 -13.81 -6.95
C ALA A 54 18.78 -13.00 -8.02
N LEU A 55 20.04 -12.58 -7.77
CA LEU A 55 20.86 -11.86 -8.72
C LEU A 55 21.11 -12.69 -9.99
N LYS A 56 21.39 -13.99 -9.83
CA LYS A 56 21.55 -14.90 -10.98
C LYS A 56 20.26 -15.11 -11.77
N MET A 57 19.13 -15.28 -11.08
CA MET A 57 17.83 -15.45 -11.73
C MET A 57 17.36 -14.19 -12.47
N THR A 58 17.70 -13.01 -11.94
CA THR A 58 17.33 -11.71 -12.54
C THR A 58 18.27 -11.34 -13.70
N GLY A 59 19.38 -12.06 -13.91
CA GLY A 59 20.38 -11.71 -14.92
C GLY A 59 21.10 -10.39 -14.60
N PHE A 60 21.22 -10.08 -13.31
CA PHE A 60 21.86 -8.86 -12.83
C PHE A 60 23.36 -8.90 -13.14
N ASP A 61 23.78 -8.03 -14.04
CA ASP A 61 25.17 -7.92 -14.46
C ASP A 61 25.73 -6.54 -14.08
N LEU A 62 26.61 -6.53 -13.08
CA LEU A 62 27.30 -5.32 -12.62
C LEU A 62 28.15 -4.67 -13.73
N ALA A 63 28.71 -5.49 -14.63
CA ALA A 63 29.50 -4.98 -15.74
C ALA A 63 28.65 -4.14 -16.71
N VAL A 64 27.39 -4.52 -16.91
CA VAL A 64 26.44 -3.73 -17.72
C VAL A 64 26.10 -2.41 -17.06
N ILE A 65 25.96 -2.38 -15.74
CA ILE A 65 25.70 -1.13 -15.01
C ILE A 65 26.91 -0.19 -15.15
N VAL A 66 28.10 -0.68 -14.89
CA VAL A 66 29.33 0.11 -14.99
C VAL A 66 29.56 0.62 -16.41
N SER A 67 29.39 -0.25 -17.43
CA SER A 67 29.58 0.12 -18.83
C SER A 67 28.54 1.13 -19.34
N ARG A 68 27.32 1.11 -18.75
CA ARG A 68 26.25 2.04 -19.12
C ARG A 68 26.19 3.30 -18.26
N PHE A 69 27.05 3.39 -17.24
CA PHE A 69 27.09 4.55 -16.34
C PHE A 69 27.40 5.86 -17.11
N SER A 70 28.27 5.82 -18.11
CA SER A 70 28.54 6.97 -18.97
C SER A 70 27.28 7.44 -19.71
N LYS A 71 26.43 6.52 -20.19
CA LYS A 71 25.16 6.87 -20.85
C LYS A 71 24.18 7.52 -19.87
N MET A 72 24.17 7.09 -18.62
CA MET A 72 23.36 7.71 -17.58
C MET A 72 23.83 9.15 -17.30
N LEU A 73 25.14 9.39 -17.24
CA LEU A 73 25.71 10.74 -17.11
C LEU A 73 25.36 11.64 -18.30
N ASP A 74 25.37 11.08 -19.52
CA ASP A 74 24.99 11.81 -20.74
C ASP A 74 23.50 12.18 -20.72
N LEU A 75 22.64 11.30 -20.23
CA LEU A 75 21.20 11.61 -20.02
C LEU A 75 21.04 12.73 -18.98
N LEU A 76 21.76 12.66 -17.85
CA LEU A 76 21.73 13.71 -16.84
C LEU A 76 22.19 15.05 -17.42
N LYS A 77 23.27 15.08 -18.19
CA LYS A 77 23.72 16.31 -18.86
C LYS A 77 22.67 16.88 -19.80
N LYS A 78 21.95 16.02 -20.57
CA LYS A 78 20.85 16.48 -21.44
C LYS A 78 19.67 17.05 -20.67
N ILE A 79 19.37 16.57 -19.48
CA ILE A 79 18.31 17.12 -18.62
C ILE A 79 18.67 18.58 -18.19
N PHE A 80 19.94 18.84 -17.91
CA PHE A 80 20.41 20.18 -17.53
C PHE A 80 20.57 21.15 -18.72
N HIS A 81 20.47 20.65 -19.97
CA HIS A 81 20.50 21.47 -21.18
C HIS A 81 19.19 21.32 -21.95
N PRO A 82 18.09 21.94 -21.46
CA PRO A 82 16.78 21.81 -22.09
C PRO A 82 16.77 22.49 -23.48
N ASN A 83 16.16 21.82 -24.43
CA ASN A 83 15.96 22.39 -25.76
C ASN A 83 14.72 23.29 -25.74
N TRP A 84 14.95 24.60 -25.63
CA TRP A 84 13.90 25.61 -25.57
C TRP A 84 13.05 25.70 -26.86
N GLU A 85 13.58 25.31 -28.01
CA GLU A 85 12.84 25.25 -29.26
C GLU A 85 11.71 24.22 -29.25
N PHE A 86 11.85 23.21 -28.39
CA PHE A 86 10.84 22.15 -28.25
C PHE A 86 9.71 22.55 -27.29
N PHE A 87 9.90 23.61 -26.51
CA PHE A 87 8.95 24.06 -25.49
C PHE A 87 7.54 24.33 -26.04
N PRO A 88 7.32 25.03 -27.17
CA PRO A 88 5.99 25.24 -27.71
C PRO A 88 5.24 23.95 -28.08
N LYS A 89 5.97 22.90 -28.46
CA LYS A 89 5.39 21.57 -28.79
C LYS A 89 4.91 20.79 -27.56
N VAL A 90 5.45 21.10 -26.39
CA VAL A 90 5.09 20.45 -25.13
C VAL A 90 3.88 21.11 -24.47
N VAL A 91 3.65 22.38 -24.72
CA VAL A 91 2.56 23.14 -24.07
C VAL A 91 1.18 22.55 -24.38
N SER A 92 0.91 22.20 -25.64
CA SER A 92 -0.40 21.64 -26.04
C SER A 92 -0.70 20.29 -25.34
N PRO A 93 0.18 19.27 -25.38
CA PRO A 93 -0.04 18.03 -24.64
C PRO A 93 -0.12 18.22 -23.11
N LEU A 94 0.62 19.20 -22.57
CA LEU A 94 0.56 19.52 -21.14
C LEU A 94 -0.83 20.06 -20.75
N LEU A 95 -1.36 21.00 -21.54
CA LEU A 95 -2.70 21.53 -21.30
C LEU A 95 -3.77 20.44 -21.45
N ASP A 96 -3.63 19.54 -22.40
CA ASP A 96 -4.56 18.43 -22.58
C ASP A 96 -4.50 17.47 -21.37
N THR A 97 -3.31 17.23 -20.82
CA THR A 97 -3.16 16.44 -19.58
C THR A 97 -3.84 17.11 -18.39
N ILE A 98 -3.71 18.43 -18.25
CA ILE A 98 -4.37 19.20 -17.19
C ILE A 98 -5.89 19.12 -17.33
N LYS A 99 -6.43 19.34 -18.56
CA LYS A 99 -7.86 19.22 -18.84
C LYS A 99 -8.41 17.83 -18.52
N MET A 100 -7.69 16.78 -18.96
CA MET A 100 -8.06 15.38 -18.64
C MET A 100 -8.12 15.13 -17.14
N SER A 101 -7.12 15.62 -16.41
CA SER A 101 -7.02 15.40 -14.96
C SER A 101 -8.15 16.10 -14.22
N ILE A 102 -8.44 17.35 -14.55
CA ILE A 102 -9.52 18.11 -13.93
C ILE A 102 -10.87 17.46 -14.24
N LEU A 103 -11.15 17.22 -15.52
CA LEU A 103 -12.44 16.67 -15.95
C LEU A 103 -12.67 15.26 -15.40
N GLY A 104 -11.67 14.39 -15.50
CA GLY A 104 -11.74 13.02 -14.96
C GLY A 104 -11.95 12.99 -13.44
N THR A 105 -11.25 13.88 -12.72
CA THR A 105 -11.42 13.97 -11.26
C THR A 105 -12.82 14.48 -10.89
N VAL A 106 -13.32 15.53 -11.54
CA VAL A 106 -14.66 16.06 -11.27
C VAL A 106 -15.73 15.01 -11.51
N ILE A 107 -15.67 14.31 -12.64
CA ILE A 107 -16.62 13.24 -12.97
C ILE A 107 -16.51 12.09 -11.92
N GLY A 108 -15.30 11.63 -11.63
CA GLY A 108 -15.06 10.57 -10.66
C GLY A 108 -15.58 10.92 -9.28
N CYS A 109 -15.32 12.14 -8.78
CA CYS A 109 -15.81 12.61 -7.49
C CYS A 109 -17.35 12.76 -7.46
N ALA A 110 -17.94 13.29 -8.53
CA ALA A 110 -19.41 13.46 -8.61
C ALA A 110 -20.14 12.11 -8.50
N ILE A 111 -19.61 11.04 -9.13
CA ILE A 111 -20.17 9.70 -9.04
C ILE A 111 -19.81 9.05 -7.69
N ALA A 112 -18.66 9.37 -7.13
CA ALA A 112 -18.19 8.81 -5.85
C ALA A 112 -19.09 9.21 -4.68
N MET A 113 -19.62 10.43 -4.64
CA MET A 113 -20.45 10.92 -3.53
C MET A 113 -21.68 10.04 -3.26
N PRO A 114 -22.60 9.81 -4.20
CA PRO A 114 -23.78 8.99 -3.95
C PRO A 114 -23.41 7.54 -3.63
N VAL A 115 -22.37 7.01 -4.26
CA VAL A 115 -21.93 5.62 -4.02
C VAL A 115 -21.31 5.47 -2.64
N ALA A 116 -20.57 6.45 -2.15
CA ALA A 116 -20.02 6.44 -0.80
C ALA A 116 -21.12 6.42 0.27
N ILE A 117 -22.20 7.17 0.08
CA ILE A 117 -23.37 7.16 0.97
C ILE A 117 -24.02 5.76 1.00
N LEU A 118 -24.19 5.13 -0.17
CA LEU A 118 -24.74 3.77 -0.26
C LEU A 118 -23.82 2.71 0.33
N ALA A 119 -22.51 2.90 0.28
CA ALA A 119 -21.49 2.01 0.81
C ALA A 119 -21.22 2.20 2.30
N SER A 120 -21.71 3.29 2.93
CA SER A 120 -21.53 3.57 4.36
C SER A 120 -22.52 2.80 5.21
N SER A 121 -22.04 2.04 6.21
CA SER A 121 -22.87 1.29 7.15
C SER A 121 -23.59 2.18 8.18
N ASN A 122 -23.07 3.38 8.43
CA ASN A 122 -23.70 4.34 9.34
C ASN A 122 -25.00 4.93 8.77
N ILE A 123 -25.08 5.05 7.44
CA ILE A 123 -26.24 5.64 6.75
C ILE A 123 -27.15 4.53 6.23
N ASN A 124 -26.58 3.52 5.58
CA ASN A 124 -27.35 2.44 4.96
C ASN A 124 -27.37 1.20 5.85
N ARG A 125 -28.54 0.93 6.46
CA ARG A 125 -28.74 -0.23 7.35
C ARG A 125 -28.82 -1.57 6.62
N ASN A 126 -28.92 -1.59 5.29
CA ASN A 126 -28.96 -2.81 4.52
C ASN A 126 -27.56 -3.36 4.24
N ALA A 127 -27.13 -4.34 5.03
CA ALA A 127 -25.81 -4.94 4.94
C ALA A 127 -25.51 -5.54 3.55
N VAL A 128 -26.53 -6.03 2.82
CA VAL A 128 -26.35 -6.61 1.49
C VAL A 128 -25.95 -5.52 0.48
N ILE A 129 -26.63 -4.38 0.49
CA ILE A 129 -26.33 -3.24 -0.40
C ILE A 129 -24.92 -2.74 -0.11
N VAL A 130 -24.62 -2.49 1.16
CA VAL A 130 -23.26 -2.04 1.59
C VAL A 130 -22.19 -3.00 1.11
N SER A 131 -22.37 -4.31 1.31
CA SER A 131 -21.40 -5.32 0.87
C SER A 131 -21.20 -5.35 -0.64
N ILE A 132 -22.27 -5.23 -1.43
CA ILE A 132 -22.19 -5.22 -2.89
C ILE A 132 -21.38 -4.01 -3.38
N PHE A 133 -21.69 -2.80 -2.88
CA PHE A 133 -20.97 -1.60 -3.29
C PHE A 133 -19.50 -1.65 -2.87
N ARG A 134 -19.20 -2.08 -1.66
CA ARG A 134 -17.82 -2.26 -1.18
C ARG A 134 -17.06 -3.29 -2.01
N PHE A 135 -17.69 -4.38 -2.40
CA PHE A 135 -17.08 -5.40 -3.25
C PHE A 135 -16.73 -4.82 -4.64
N ILE A 136 -17.65 -4.09 -5.27
CA ILE A 136 -17.40 -3.43 -6.57
C ILE A 136 -16.25 -2.43 -6.45
N LEU A 137 -16.27 -1.58 -5.42
CA LEU A 137 -15.19 -0.61 -5.17
C LEU A 137 -13.85 -1.30 -4.91
N ALA A 138 -13.84 -2.42 -4.19
CA ALA A 138 -12.63 -3.20 -3.97
C ALA A 138 -12.07 -3.77 -5.28
N LEU A 139 -12.93 -4.32 -6.16
CA LEU A 139 -12.51 -4.81 -7.48
C LEU A 139 -11.86 -3.70 -8.33
N ILE A 140 -12.48 -2.53 -8.42
CA ILE A 140 -11.94 -1.40 -9.18
C ILE A 140 -10.55 -1.00 -8.66
N ARG A 141 -10.35 -1.00 -7.35
CA ARG A 141 -9.09 -0.61 -6.70
C ARG A 141 -8.00 -1.67 -6.77
N THR A 142 -8.33 -2.94 -6.99
CA THR A 142 -7.32 -3.99 -7.19
C THR A 142 -6.65 -3.91 -8.56
N LEU A 143 -7.29 -3.23 -9.51
CA LEU A 143 -6.72 -3.06 -10.85
C LEU A 143 -5.63 -1.96 -10.82
N PRO A 144 -4.42 -2.24 -11.30
CA PRO A 144 -3.41 -1.21 -11.51
C PRO A 144 -3.93 -0.13 -12.47
N THR A 145 -3.68 1.14 -12.15
CA THR A 145 -4.16 2.29 -12.95
C THR A 145 -3.77 2.18 -14.43
N LEU A 146 -2.57 1.64 -14.72
CA LEU A 146 -2.12 1.41 -16.09
C LEU A 146 -3.01 0.41 -16.84
N VAL A 147 -3.52 -0.62 -16.17
CA VAL A 147 -4.43 -1.60 -16.79
C VAL A 147 -5.75 -0.92 -17.13
N ILE A 148 -6.31 -0.10 -16.24
CA ILE A 148 -7.53 0.67 -16.51
C ILE A 148 -7.31 1.59 -17.73
N ALA A 149 -6.19 2.31 -17.76
CA ALA A 149 -5.83 3.19 -18.85
C ALA A 149 -5.69 2.46 -20.20
N LEU A 150 -5.05 1.27 -20.21
CA LEU A 150 -4.90 0.43 -21.39
C LEU A 150 -6.25 -0.09 -21.89
N VAL A 151 -7.13 -0.55 -20.99
CA VAL A 151 -8.48 -1.00 -21.36
C VAL A 151 -9.30 0.15 -21.94
N CYS A 152 -9.25 1.34 -21.33
CA CYS A 152 -9.91 2.52 -21.87
C CYS A 152 -9.35 2.92 -23.25
N ALA A 153 -8.02 2.85 -23.42
CA ALA A 153 -7.39 3.13 -24.71
C ALA A 153 -7.75 2.10 -25.77
N LEU A 154 -7.97 0.84 -25.41
CA LEU A 154 -8.40 -0.21 -26.32
C LEU A 154 -9.85 0.02 -26.80
N ILE A 155 -10.74 0.46 -25.90
CA ILE A 155 -12.17 0.67 -26.21
C ILE A 155 -12.38 1.98 -26.95
N PHE A 156 -11.75 3.07 -26.50
CA PHE A 156 -12.00 4.44 -26.97
C PHE A 156 -10.90 5.00 -27.88
N SER A 157 -9.91 4.18 -28.24
CA SER A 157 -8.67 4.58 -28.90
C SER A 157 -7.74 5.43 -28.00
N LEU A 158 -6.48 5.55 -28.41
CA LEU A 158 -5.50 6.39 -27.74
C LEU A 158 -5.86 7.86 -27.88
N GLY A 159 -6.09 8.56 -26.76
CA GLY A 159 -6.41 9.99 -26.78
C GLY A 159 -6.82 10.55 -25.42
N THR A 160 -7.14 11.84 -25.42
CA THR A 160 -7.54 12.58 -24.21
C THR A 160 -8.83 12.04 -23.59
N PHE A 161 -9.74 11.54 -24.40
CA PHE A 161 -10.99 10.97 -23.92
C PHE A 161 -10.77 9.69 -23.11
N SER A 162 -9.99 8.73 -23.62
CA SER A 162 -9.68 7.49 -22.91
C SER A 162 -8.94 7.75 -21.60
N GLY A 163 -8.02 8.73 -21.60
CA GLY A 163 -7.33 9.18 -20.40
C GLY A 163 -8.28 9.77 -19.36
N THR A 164 -9.22 10.62 -19.79
CA THR A 164 -10.23 11.19 -18.90
C THR A 164 -11.10 10.12 -18.24
N VAL A 165 -11.58 9.15 -19.02
CA VAL A 165 -12.39 8.03 -18.51
C VAL A 165 -11.58 7.17 -17.52
N ALA A 166 -10.33 6.88 -17.84
CA ALA A 166 -9.45 6.11 -16.95
C ALA A 166 -9.23 6.82 -15.60
N ILE A 167 -8.98 8.14 -15.64
CA ILE A 167 -8.83 8.96 -14.43
C ILE A 167 -10.15 8.99 -13.63
N ALA A 168 -11.28 9.12 -14.31
CA ALA A 168 -12.59 9.13 -13.65
C ALA A 168 -12.88 7.81 -12.91
N ILE A 169 -12.62 6.66 -13.54
CA ILE A 169 -12.80 5.34 -12.92
C ILE A 169 -11.86 5.17 -11.71
N PHE A 170 -10.60 5.53 -11.85
CA PHE A 170 -9.63 5.47 -10.76
C PHE A 170 -10.04 6.37 -9.59
N THR A 171 -10.35 7.64 -9.87
CA THR A 171 -10.78 8.61 -8.86
C THR A 171 -12.06 8.17 -8.17
N PHE A 172 -13.03 7.65 -8.91
CA PHE A 172 -14.26 7.09 -8.37
C PHE A 172 -13.98 6.00 -7.33
N GLY A 173 -13.12 5.02 -7.65
CA GLY A 173 -12.78 3.93 -6.72
C GLY A 173 -12.08 4.40 -5.45
N VAL A 174 -11.13 5.34 -5.58
CA VAL A 174 -10.35 5.85 -4.45
C VAL A 174 -11.19 6.77 -3.56
N VAL A 175 -11.85 7.76 -4.17
CA VAL A 175 -12.62 8.79 -3.44
C VAL A 175 -13.83 8.17 -2.74
N SER A 176 -14.56 7.25 -3.41
CA SER A 176 -15.69 6.55 -2.77
C SER A 176 -15.25 5.84 -1.49
N LYS A 177 -14.08 5.17 -1.53
CA LYS A 177 -13.57 4.50 -0.33
C LYS A 177 -13.25 5.50 0.78
N MET A 178 -12.48 6.54 0.46
CA MET A 178 -12.11 7.55 1.46
C MET A 178 -13.33 8.20 2.08
N LEU A 179 -14.36 8.48 1.27
CA LEU A 179 -15.60 9.09 1.75
C LEU A 179 -16.40 8.17 2.67
N TYR A 180 -16.67 6.90 2.28
CA TYR A 180 -17.46 6.04 3.16
C TYR A 180 -16.70 5.70 4.45
N GLU A 181 -15.37 5.52 4.41
CA GLU A 181 -14.55 5.34 5.62
C GLU A 181 -14.59 6.60 6.52
N SER A 182 -14.53 7.79 5.93
CA SER A 182 -14.67 9.05 6.69
C SER A 182 -16.05 9.18 7.33
N ILE A 183 -17.12 8.80 6.63
CA ILE A 183 -18.49 8.82 7.16
C ILE A 183 -18.61 7.83 8.33
N GLU A 184 -17.98 6.66 8.23
CA GLU A 184 -18.03 5.63 9.27
C GLU A 184 -17.24 5.98 10.54
N THR A 185 -16.25 6.86 10.43
CA THR A 185 -15.48 7.34 11.60
C THR A 185 -16.19 8.47 12.38
N ILE A 186 -17.30 8.99 11.87
CA ILE A 186 -18.07 10.02 12.57
C ILE A 186 -18.75 9.40 13.78
N ASP A 187 -18.58 10.01 14.95
CA ASP A 187 -19.34 9.66 16.15
C ASP A 187 -20.82 10.00 15.95
N MET A 188 -21.66 8.96 15.96
CA MET A 188 -23.11 9.09 15.76
C MET A 188 -23.85 9.52 17.03
N GLY A 189 -23.21 9.56 18.18
CA GLY A 189 -23.83 9.93 19.46
C GLY A 189 -24.53 11.29 19.44
N PRO A 190 -23.90 12.38 18.97
CA PRO A 190 -24.56 13.68 18.83
C PRO A 190 -25.75 13.66 17.87
N PHE A 191 -25.69 12.87 16.80
CA PHE A 191 -26.78 12.75 15.83
C PHE A 191 -27.97 11.99 16.42
N GLU A 192 -27.74 10.89 17.14
CA GLU A 192 -28.78 10.13 17.84
C GLU A 192 -29.46 10.97 18.93
N ALA A 193 -28.67 11.81 19.64
CA ALA A 193 -29.22 12.76 20.64
C ALA A 193 -30.13 13.78 19.98
N MET A 194 -29.78 14.36 18.83
CA MET A 194 -30.64 15.30 18.10
C MET A 194 -31.91 14.62 17.57
N GLU A 195 -31.83 13.40 17.08
CA GLU A 195 -32.99 12.64 16.62
C GLU A 195 -33.95 12.35 17.78
N ALA A 196 -33.45 11.99 18.96
CA ALA A 196 -34.24 11.77 20.15
C ALA A 196 -34.98 13.05 20.59
N VAL A 197 -34.32 14.19 20.59
CA VAL A 197 -34.95 15.50 20.90
C VAL A 197 -35.99 15.86 19.84
N GLY A 198 -35.69 15.63 18.55
CA GLY A 198 -36.66 15.90 17.47
C GLY A 198 -37.93 15.05 17.59
N ARG A 199 -37.81 13.78 17.96
CA ARG A 199 -38.97 12.90 18.22
C ARG A 199 -39.80 13.40 19.43
N LEU A 200 -39.16 13.78 20.54
CA LEU A 200 -39.85 14.32 21.72
C LEU A 200 -40.63 15.60 21.40
N ILE A 201 -40.12 16.46 20.52
CA ILE A 201 -40.81 17.68 20.08
C ILE A 201 -42.06 17.30 19.26
N ILE A 202 -41.96 16.37 18.33
CA ILE A 202 -43.09 15.95 17.49
C ILE A 202 -44.19 15.30 18.34
N ASP A 203 -43.82 14.42 19.27
CA ASP A 203 -44.76 13.75 20.16
C ASP A 203 -45.46 14.73 21.13
N SER A 204 -44.83 15.85 21.44
CA SER A 204 -45.45 16.88 22.29
C SER A 204 -46.51 17.74 21.60
N TYR A 205 -46.60 17.68 20.27
CA TYR A 205 -47.62 18.38 19.46
C TYR A 205 -48.80 17.47 19.01
N GLN A 206 -48.78 16.19 19.37
CA GLN A 206 -49.92 15.28 19.22
C GLN A 206 -50.70 15.10 20.51
#